data_c1e4f73e9dfb885e31390d9a24682bfc
#
_entry.id   c1e4f73e9dfb885e31390d9a24682bfc
#
_cell.length_a   1.000
_cell.length_b   1.000
_cell.length_c   1.000
_cell.angle_alpha   90.00
_cell.angle_beta   90.00
_cell.angle_gamma   90.00
#
_symmetry.space_group_name_H-M   'P 1'
#
loop_
_entity.id
_entity.type
_entity.pdbx_description
1 polymer ?
#
loop_
_entity_poly.entity_id
_entity_poly.type
_entity_poly.pdbx_seq_one_letter_code
_entity_poly.pdbx_strand_id
1 'polypeptide(L)'
;MKLLPLLLIFSLLAGCTAYTKVPVPETTMATVLLETVETSTISTQPALTAPTLPPEPVYTFTAEEQEMLLKIGMAELGSGECTECVALVMRTILNRVESGRFGSSIKSVLFAQDQFTPVADGSYYKAEPNQLCRDALELVIYGWDESQGALYYEFCNGPSWHSQNLHLLFQHCDTRFYD
;
A
#
# COMPACT_ATOMS: atom_id res chain seq x y z
N MET A 1 56.71 13.93 18.99
CA MET A 1 55.85 14.65 18.04
C MET A 1 55.19 13.62 17.12
N LYS A 2 53.93 13.28 17.32
CA LYS A 2 53.17 12.38 16.47
C LYS A 2 52.10 13.19 15.76
N LEU A 3 52.19 13.31 14.44
CA LEU A 3 51.17 13.97 13.62
C LEU A 3 49.96 13.07 13.50
N LEU A 4 48.78 13.64 13.80
CA LEU A 4 47.46 13.06 13.61
C LEU A 4 47.00 13.38 12.19
N PRO A 5 46.50 12.44 11.38
CA PRO A 5 45.90 12.76 10.10
C PRO A 5 44.49 13.25 10.27
N LEU A 6 44.20 14.36 9.63
CA LEU A 6 42.91 15.05 9.53
C LEU A 6 42.00 14.20 8.60
N LEU A 7 40.96 13.58 9.18
CA LEU A 7 39.93 12.87 8.40
C LEU A 7 38.94 13.89 7.83
N LEU A 8 38.99 14.11 6.52
CA LEU A 8 38.00 14.84 5.76
C LEU A 8 36.73 13.98 5.63
N ILE A 9 35.68 14.38 6.35
CA ILE A 9 34.34 13.81 6.19
C ILE A 9 33.71 14.45 4.95
N PHE A 10 33.66 13.71 3.84
CA PHE A 10 32.86 14.05 2.67
C PHE A 10 31.41 13.70 2.94
N SER A 11 30.59 14.70 3.23
CA SER A 11 29.13 14.59 3.30
C SER A 11 28.59 14.52 1.88
N LEU A 12 28.29 13.31 1.37
CA LEU A 12 27.51 13.13 0.15
C LEU A 12 26.02 13.33 0.49
N LEU A 13 25.52 14.50 0.18
CA LEU A 13 24.07 14.73 0.06
C LEU A 13 23.59 14.05 -1.22
N ALA A 14 23.04 12.83 -1.09
CA ALA A 14 22.27 12.21 -2.16
C ALA A 14 20.91 12.91 -2.24
N GLY A 15 20.77 13.79 -3.22
CA GLY A 15 19.51 14.46 -3.51
C GLY A 15 18.50 13.46 -4.06
N CYS A 16 17.38 13.26 -3.37
CA CYS A 16 16.18 12.67 -3.94
C CYS A 16 15.66 13.60 -5.03
N THR A 17 15.68 13.14 -6.29
CA THR A 17 15.07 13.86 -7.41
C THR A 17 13.56 13.81 -7.26
N ALA A 18 12.96 14.98 -7.06
CA ALA A 18 11.52 15.16 -7.05
C ALA A 18 10.90 14.70 -8.38
N TYR A 19 9.88 13.85 -8.30
CA TYR A 19 9.07 13.43 -9.42
C TYR A 19 8.29 14.62 -9.97
N THR A 20 8.66 15.11 -11.15
CA THR A 20 7.92 16.16 -11.86
C THR A 20 6.68 15.57 -12.50
N LYS A 21 5.52 15.99 -12.00
CA LYS A 21 4.20 15.69 -12.56
C LYS A 21 4.15 16.19 -14.01
N VAL A 22 3.97 15.28 -14.96
CA VAL A 22 3.76 15.61 -16.38
C VAL A 22 2.40 16.30 -16.53
N PRO A 23 2.31 17.48 -17.17
CA PRO A 23 1.02 18.14 -17.39
C PRO A 23 0.18 17.36 -18.41
N VAL A 24 -1.08 17.12 -18.05
CA VAL A 24 -2.10 16.58 -18.93
C VAL A 24 -2.45 17.66 -19.98
N PRO A 25 -2.51 17.36 -21.29
CA PRO A 25 -2.89 18.35 -22.29
C PRO A 25 -4.38 18.71 -22.14
N GLU A 26 -4.66 20.01 -22.01
CA GLU A 26 -6.01 20.56 -22.08
C GLU A 26 -6.57 20.33 -23.49
N THR A 27 -7.68 19.58 -23.55
CA THR A 27 -8.46 19.41 -24.79
C THR A 27 -9.23 20.70 -25.08
N THR A 28 -8.80 21.41 -26.09
CA THR A 28 -9.47 22.59 -26.63
C THR A 28 -10.86 22.21 -27.16
N MET A 29 -11.90 22.79 -26.57
CA MET A 29 -13.28 22.70 -27.04
C MET A 29 -13.41 23.41 -28.37
N ALA A 30 -13.58 22.66 -29.46
CA ALA A 30 -13.96 23.20 -30.76
C ALA A 30 -15.45 23.55 -30.73
N THR A 31 -15.74 24.80 -31.00
CA THR A 31 -17.09 25.34 -31.21
C THR A 31 -17.67 24.77 -32.51
N VAL A 32 -18.73 23.96 -32.43
CA VAL A 32 -19.51 23.55 -33.61
C VAL A 32 -20.84 24.28 -33.58
N LEU A 33 -21.10 24.88 -34.74
CA LEU A 33 -22.26 25.71 -35.10
C LEU A 33 -23.59 24.95 -35.00
N LEU A 34 -24.62 25.67 -34.60
CA LEU A 34 -26.03 25.25 -34.60
C LEU A 34 -26.48 24.89 -36.02
N GLU A 35 -27.04 23.70 -36.17
CA GLU A 35 -28.06 23.43 -37.20
C GLU A 35 -29.34 22.99 -36.49
N THR A 36 -30.40 23.70 -36.74
CA THR A 36 -31.76 23.46 -36.26
C THR A 36 -32.37 22.31 -37.03
N VAL A 37 -32.78 21.23 -36.38
CA VAL A 37 -33.72 20.23 -36.88
C VAL A 37 -34.78 19.91 -35.83
N GLU A 38 -35.98 19.82 -36.36
CA GLU A 38 -37.30 19.88 -35.71
C GLU A 38 -37.57 18.77 -34.66
N THR A 39 -38.42 19.16 -33.77
CA THR A 39 -39.24 18.51 -32.74
C THR A 39 -39.66 17.09 -33.10
N SER A 40 -39.19 16.12 -32.32
CA SER A 40 -39.91 14.87 -32.06
C SER A 40 -39.88 14.61 -30.55
N THR A 41 -41.00 14.78 -29.90
CA THR A 41 -41.22 14.56 -28.46
C THR A 41 -41.15 13.07 -28.19
N ILE A 42 -39.95 12.59 -27.81
CA ILE A 42 -39.81 11.28 -27.15
C ILE A 42 -39.81 11.56 -25.63
N SER A 43 -40.92 11.18 -24.99
CA SER A 43 -41.02 11.13 -23.54
C SER A 43 -39.95 10.17 -23.01
N THR A 44 -38.78 10.71 -22.63
CA THR A 44 -37.76 9.95 -21.94
C THR A 44 -38.13 9.92 -20.45
N GLN A 45 -38.85 8.88 -20.07
CA GLN A 45 -38.99 8.50 -18.67
C GLN A 45 -37.55 8.27 -18.13
N PRO A 46 -37.13 8.92 -16.99
CA PRO A 46 -35.86 8.67 -16.38
C PRO A 46 -35.81 7.17 -16.04
N ALA A 47 -34.84 6.44 -16.59
CA ALA A 47 -34.54 5.10 -16.14
C ALA A 47 -34.24 5.19 -14.63
N LEU A 48 -35.08 4.58 -13.82
CA LEU A 48 -34.80 4.32 -12.40
C LEU A 48 -33.51 3.50 -12.39
N THR A 49 -32.39 4.16 -12.08
CA THR A 49 -31.14 3.47 -11.75
C THR A 49 -31.45 2.59 -10.55
N ALA A 50 -31.39 1.28 -10.76
CA ALA A 50 -31.49 0.32 -9.66
C ALA A 50 -30.48 0.70 -8.58
N PRO A 51 -30.81 0.65 -7.28
CA PRO A 51 -29.86 0.93 -6.24
C PRO A 51 -28.68 -0.05 -6.39
N THR A 52 -27.50 0.50 -6.66
CA THR A 52 -26.27 -0.29 -6.68
C THR A 52 -26.05 -0.78 -5.25
N LEU A 53 -26.21 -2.08 -5.02
CA LEU A 53 -25.88 -2.68 -3.73
C LEU A 53 -24.40 -2.38 -3.44
N PRO A 54 -24.04 -2.12 -2.17
CA PRO A 54 -22.65 -2.01 -1.78
C PRO A 54 -21.89 -3.27 -2.25
N PRO A 55 -20.64 -3.17 -2.66
CA PRO A 55 -19.85 -4.33 -3.03
C PRO A 55 -19.80 -5.32 -1.86
N GLU A 56 -19.92 -6.62 -2.16
CA GLU A 56 -19.75 -7.64 -1.12
C GLU A 56 -18.26 -7.75 -0.74
N PRO A 57 -17.94 -7.98 0.55
CA PRO A 57 -16.58 -8.17 0.99
C PRO A 57 -15.98 -9.45 0.38
N VAL A 58 -14.76 -9.34 -0.14
CA VAL A 58 -13.98 -10.46 -0.68
C VAL A 58 -13.35 -11.28 0.46
N TYR A 59 -12.96 -10.60 1.53
CA TYR A 59 -12.42 -11.23 2.73
C TYR A 59 -13.33 -11.02 3.92
N THR A 60 -13.48 -12.09 4.72
CA THR A 60 -14.17 -12.01 6.02
C THR A 60 -13.16 -12.37 7.12
N PHE A 61 -12.84 -11.39 7.96
CA PHE A 61 -11.92 -11.55 9.08
C PHE A 61 -12.70 -11.57 10.39
N THR A 62 -12.25 -12.40 11.33
CA THR A 62 -12.68 -12.32 12.73
C THR A 62 -12.23 -11.00 13.35
N ALA A 63 -12.83 -10.60 14.46
CA ALA A 63 -12.42 -9.39 15.18
C ALA A 63 -10.93 -9.45 15.62
N GLU A 64 -10.43 -10.64 16.01
CA GLU A 64 -9.02 -10.85 16.37
C GLU A 64 -8.10 -10.64 15.16
N GLU A 65 -8.46 -11.16 13.99
CA GLU A 65 -7.68 -10.99 12.76
C GLU A 65 -7.65 -9.54 12.27
N GLN A 66 -8.79 -8.83 12.35
CA GLN A 66 -8.84 -7.41 12.05
C GLN A 66 -7.93 -6.61 12.98
N GLU A 67 -7.99 -6.88 14.30
CA GLU A 67 -7.12 -6.22 15.28
C GLU A 67 -5.64 -6.49 14.97
N MET A 68 -5.28 -7.72 14.62
CA MET A 68 -3.92 -8.08 14.25
C MET A 68 -3.43 -7.31 13.03
N LEU A 69 -4.23 -7.25 11.96
CA LEU A 69 -3.88 -6.51 10.74
C LEU A 69 -3.79 -5.00 11.00
N LEU A 70 -4.71 -4.44 11.76
CA LEU A 70 -4.68 -3.02 12.12
C LEU A 70 -3.44 -2.67 12.93
N LYS A 71 -3.09 -3.46 13.94
CA LYS A 71 -1.93 -3.22 14.81
C LYS A 71 -0.62 -3.35 14.06
N ILE A 72 -0.47 -4.36 13.22
CA ILE A 72 0.77 -4.49 12.45
C ILE A 72 0.90 -3.39 11.39
N GLY A 73 -0.18 -3.03 10.71
CA GLY A 73 -0.17 -1.91 9.78
C GLY A 73 0.23 -0.59 10.45
N MET A 74 -0.28 -0.33 11.65
CA MET A 74 0.11 0.84 12.45
C MET A 74 1.56 0.79 12.89
N ALA A 75 2.04 -0.35 13.37
CA ALA A 75 3.39 -0.52 13.89
C ALA A 75 4.47 -0.42 12.79
N GLU A 76 4.14 -0.87 11.58
CA GLU A 76 5.06 -0.80 10.42
C GLU A 76 5.04 0.59 9.74
N LEU A 77 3.86 1.15 9.46
CA LEU A 77 3.70 2.29 8.56
C LEU A 77 2.72 3.37 9.05
N GLY A 78 2.04 3.16 10.16
CA GLY A 78 0.88 3.98 10.56
C GLY A 78 1.13 5.45 10.86
N SER A 79 2.38 5.90 10.89
CA SER A 79 2.73 7.33 10.97
C SER A 79 2.86 7.99 9.58
N GLY A 80 2.77 7.20 8.49
CA GLY A 80 2.81 7.68 7.11
C GLY A 80 1.46 8.23 6.64
N GLU A 81 1.44 8.78 5.43
CA GLU A 81 0.24 9.37 4.80
C GLU A 81 -0.32 8.49 3.66
N CYS A 82 0.12 7.24 3.54
CA CYS A 82 -0.20 6.37 2.42
C CYS A 82 -1.04 5.18 2.86
N THR A 83 -2.35 5.22 2.58
CA THR A 83 -3.29 4.12 2.85
C THR A 83 -2.93 2.85 2.10
N GLU A 84 -2.56 2.98 0.82
CA GLU A 84 -2.16 1.86 -0.03
C GLU A 84 -0.88 1.19 0.48
N CYS A 85 0.08 1.96 1.04
CA CYS A 85 1.27 1.39 1.65
C CYS A 85 0.91 0.44 2.79
N VAL A 86 -0.02 0.84 3.67
CA VAL A 86 -0.49 0.00 4.78
C VAL A 86 -1.28 -1.20 4.26
N ALA A 87 -2.13 -1.01 3.25
CA ALA A 87 -2.86 -2.10 2.60
C ALA A 87 -1.91 -3.13 1.96
N LEU A 88 -0.81 -2.68 1.33
CA LEU A 88 0.22 -3.57 0.77
C LEU A 88 0.93 -4.41 1.84
N VAL A 89 1.21 -3.85 3.02
CA VAL A 89 1.74 -4.62 4.16
C VAL A 89 0.73 -5.69 4.59
N MET A 90 -0.55 -5.34 4.74
CA MET A 90 -1.61 -6.30 5.08
C MET A 90 -1.74 -7.38 3.99
N ARG A 91 -1.69 -7.01 2.69
CA ARG A 91 -1.72 -7.96 1.57
C ARG A 91 -0.52 -8.91 1.60
N THR A 92 0.68 -8.42 1.91
CA THR A 92 1.87 -9.29 2.05
C THR A 92 1.66 -10.35 3.13
N ILE A 93 1.00 -10.01 4.24
CA ILE A 93 0.66 -11.00 5.29
C ILE A 93 -0.32 -12.05 4.75
N LEU A 94 -1.35 -11.64 4.02
CA LEU A 94 -2.31 -12.55 3.41
C LEU A 94 -1.65 -13.44 2.36
N ASN A 95 -0.80 -12.90 1.50
CA ASN A 95 -0.03 -13.67 0.53
C ASN A 95 0.85 -14.73 1.22
N ARG A 96 1.47 -14.40 2.36
CA ARG A 96 2.22 -15.36 3.17
C ARG A 96 1.34 -16.50 3.68
N VAL A 97 0.13 -16.20 4.16
CA VAL A 97 -0.86 -17.23 4.56
C VAL A 97 -1.25 -18.08 3.36
N GLU A 98 -1.60 -17.46 2.23
CA GLU A 98 -2.02 -18.15 1.00
C GLU A 98 -0.91 -19.03 0.42
N SER A 99 0.34 -18.59 0.51
CA SER A 99 1.51 -19.38 0.07
C SER A 99 1.77 -20.63 0.92
N GLY A 100 1.29 -20.66 2.17
CA GLY A 100 1.57 -21.72 3.14
C GLY A 100 3.02 -21.81 3.62
N ARG A 101 3.92 -20.97 3.10
CA ARG A 101 5.38 -21.03 3.40
C ARG A 101 5.74 -20.42 4.76
N PHE A 102 4.93 -19.51 5.29
CA PHE A 102 5.20 -18.72 6.50
C PHE A 102 4.25 -19.06 7.66
N GLY A 103 3.24 -19.85 7.39
CA GLY A 103 2.19 -20.24 8.33
C GLY A 103 0.84 -20.36 7.63
N SER A 104 -0.16 -20.89 8.33
CA SER A 104 -1.50 -21.15 7.79
C SER A 104 -2.58 -20.20 8.29
N SER A 105 -2.20 -19.16 9.04
CA SER A 105 -3.11 -18.13 9.56
C SER A 105 -2.36 -16.81 9.76
N ILE A 106 -3.10 -15.70 9.80
CA ILE A 106 -2.56 -14.38 10.10
C ILE A 106 -1.74 -14.42 11.39
N LYS A 107 -2.27 -15.06 12.44
CA LYS A 107 -1.60 -15.21 13.72
C LYS A 107 -0.26 -15.96 13.60
N SER A 108 -0.23 -17.08 12.89
CA SER A 108 1.00 -17.87 12.74
C SER A 108 2.06 -17.15 11.90
N VAL A 109 1.65 -16.34 10.92
CA VAL A 109 2.56 -15.51 10.12
C VAL A 109 3.13 -14.36 10.93
N LEU A 110 2.29 -13.63 11.68
CA LEU A 110 2.71 -12.46 12.45
C LEU A 110 3.64 -12.80 13.61
N PHE A 111 3.32 -13.86 14.35
CA PHE A 111 4.04 -14.21 15.57
C PHE A 111 5.12 -15.29 15.37
N ALA A 112 5.40 -15.67 14.10
CA ALA A 112 6.57 -16.49 13.83
C ALA A 112 7.85 -15.72 14.18
N GLN A 113 8.85 -16.44 14.65
CA GLN A 113 10.12 -15.85 15.07
C GLN A 113 10.76 -15.07 13.92
N ASP A 114 11.24 -13.86 14.21
CA ASP A 114 12.00 -12.98 13.31
C ASP A 114 11.27 -12.56 12.01
N GLN A 115 9.93 -12.66 11.98
CA GLN A 115 9.16 -12.25 10.80
C GLN A 115 8.82 -10.77 10.77
N PHE A 116 8.50 -10.18 11.93
CA PHE A 116 8.12 -8.77 12.04
C PHE A 116 8.85 -8.10 13.20
N THR A 117 9.65 -7.09 12.89
CA THR A 117 10.39 -6.32 13.90
C THR A 117 9.47 -5.75 15.00
N PRO A 118 8.30 -5.16 14.68
CA PRO A 118 7.40 -4.62 15.69
C PRO A 118 6.88 -5.67 16.69
N VAL A 119 6.78 -6.93 16.30
CA VAL A 119 6.41 -8.01 17.22
C VAL A 119 7.59 -8.33 18.15
N ALA A 120 8.80 -8.39 17.60
CA ALA A 120 10.02 -8.72 18.33
C ALA A 120 10.41 -7.63 19.34
N ASP A 121 10.28 -6.35 19.00
CA ASP A 121 10.61 -5.21 19.87
C ASP A 121 9.47 -4.75 20.77
N GLY A 122 8.27 -5.29 20.58
CA GLY A 122 7.08 -5.01 21.38
C GLY A 122 6.31 -3.75 20.99
N SER A 123 6.68 -3.05 19.90
CA SER A 123 5.93 -1.89 19.38
C SER A 123 4.54 -2.27 18.86
N TYR A 124 4.39 -3.47 18.29
CA TYR A 124 3.10 -4.06 17.92
C TYR A 124 2.06 -3.99 19.05
N TYR A 125 2.47 -4.34 20.29
CA TYR A 125 1.54 -4.39 21.43
C TYR A 125 1.12 -3.01 21.93
N LYS A 126 1.88 -1.97 21.57
CA LYS A 126 1.63 -0.57 21.91
C LYS A 126 0.95 0.18 20.75
N ALA A 127 0.82 -0.44 19.59
CA ALA A 127 0.25 0.19 18.41
C ALA A 127 -1.23 0.52 18.66
N GLU A 128 -1.60 1.77 18.39
CA GLU A 128 -2.97 2.28 18.42
C GLU A 128 -3.39 2.62 16.98
N PRO A 129 -4.16 1.75 16.29
CA PRO A 129 -4.53 1.96 14.91
C PRO A 129 -5.32 3.26 14.69
N ASN A 130 -4.90 4.05 13.72
CA ASN A 130 -5.55 5.30 13.31
C ASN A 130 -6.57 5.08 12.18
N GLN A 131 -7.16 6.16 11.64
CA GLN A 131 -8.14 6.07 10.56
C GLN A 131 -7.52 5.51 9.26
N LEU A 132 -6.30 5.90 8.94
CA LEU A 132 -5.57 5.41 7.76
C LEU A 132 -5.42 3.87 7.76
N CYS A 133 -5.12 3.27 8.94
CA CYS A 133 -5.07 1.81 9.06
C CYS A 133 -6.44 1.16 8.85
N ARG A 134 -7.52 1.80 9.29
CA ARG A 134 -8.89 1.30 9.07
C ARG A 134 -9.29 1.38 7.61
N ASP A 135 -8.97 2.48 6.93
CA ASP A 135 -9.22 2.66 5.50
C ASP A 135 -8.43 1.64 4.67
N ALA A 136 -7.17 1.36 5.07
CA ALA A 136 -6.35 0.32 4.45
C ALA A 136 -6.94 -1.09 4.61
N LEU A 137 -7.45 -1.41 5.81
CA LEU A 137 -8.12 -2.69 6.05
C LEU A 137 -9.41 -2.80 5.22
N GLU A 138 -10.16 -1.71 5.08
CA GLU A 138 -11.35 -1.68 4.25
C GLU A 138 -11.03 -1.97 2.78
N LEU A 139 -9.97 -1.36 2.22
CA LEU A 139 -9.48 -1.67 0.88
C LEU A 139 -9.23 -3.19 0.73
N VAL A 140 -8.52 -3.79 1.68
CA VAL A 140 -8.21 -5.22 1.66
C VAL A 140 -9.48 -6.07 1.76
N ILE A 141 -10.41 -5.73 2.64
CA ILE A 141 -11.69 -6.46 2.82
C ILE A 141 -12.48 -6.52 1.50
N TYR A 142 -12.49 -5.40 0.74
CA TYR A 142 -13.18 -5.34 -0.55
C TYR A 142 -12.34 -5.79 -1.74
N GLY A 143 -11.22 -6.46 -1.50
CA GLY A 143 -10.44 -7.17 -2.50
C GLY A 143 -9.44 -6.30 -3.28
N TRP A 144 -9.12 -5.09 -2.79
CA TRP A 144 -8.02 -4.33 -3.37
C TRP A 144 -6.70 -5.08 -3.19
N ASP A 145 -5.99 -5.30 -4.29
CA ASP A 145 -4.71 -6.01 -4.30
C ASP A 145 -3.82 -5.55 -5.45
N GLU A 146 -2.83 -4.75 -5.13
CA GLU A 146 -1.74 -4.39 -6.04
C GLU A 146 -0.39 -4.99 -5.58
N SER A 147 -0.44 -5.97 -4.67
CA SER A 147 0.75 -6.58 -4.09
C SER A 147 1.55 -7.46 -5.05
N GLN A 148 0.98 -7.83 -6.21
CA GLN A 148 1.58 -8.75 -7.18
C GLN A 148 2.06 -10.08 -6.56
N GLY A 149 1.43 -10.50 -5.45
CA GLY A 149 1.81 -11.71 -4.72
C GLY A 149 3.07 -11.54 -3.84
N ALA A 150 3.50 -10.32 -3.55
CA ALA A 150 4.69 -10.07 -2.73
C ALA A 150 4.67 -10.82 -1.41
N LEU A 151 5.80 -11.42 -1.07
CA LEU A 151 5.99 -12.16 0.18
C LEU A 151 6.95 -11.45 1.14
N TYR A 152 7.69 -10.45 0.65
CA TYR A 152 8.65 -9.68 1.44
C TYR A 152 8.54 -8.21 1.10
N TYR A 153 8.91 -7.35 2.04
CA TYR A 153 9.05 -5.92 1.82
C TYR A 153 10.17 -5.35 2.69
N GLU A 154 10.69 -4.22 2.27
CA GLU A 154 11.67 -3.43 3.04
C GLU A 154 11.56 -1.95 2.69
N PHE A 155 11.98 -1.08 3.60
CA PHE A 155 12.17 0.32 3.29
C PHE A 155 13.41 0.54 2.40
N CYS A 156 13.34 1.55 1.51
CA CYS A 156 14.40 1.86 0.55
C CYS A 156 15.64 2.49 1.22
N ASN A 157 16.37 1.71 2.02
CA ASN A 157 17.54 2.18 2.78
C ASN A 157 18.90 1.82 2.13
N GLY A 158 18.91 1.50 0.83
CA GLY A 158 20.11 1.08 0.11
C GLY A 158 20.17 -0.43 -0.08
N PRO A 159 21.38 -1.00 -0.29
CA PRO A 159 21.55 -2.44 -0.48
C PRO A 159 21.21 -3.21 0.81
N SER A 160 20.40 -4.25 0.67
CA SER A 160 19.97 -5.14 1.75
C SER A 160 20.12 -6.61 1.36
N TRP A 161 19.83 -7.50 2.30
CA TRP A 161 19.75 -8.92 1.98
C TRP A 161 18.62 -9.19 0.97
N HIS A 162 17.46 -8.53 1.10
CA HIS A 162 16.33 -8.68 0.19
C HIS A 162 16.73 -8.27 -1.24
N SER A 163 17.30 -7.08 -1.40
CA SER A 163 17.70 -6.57 -2.71
C SER A 163 18.82 -7.37 -3.39
N GLN A 164 19.56 -8.19 -2.64
CA GLN A 164 20.63 -9.04 -3.16
C GLN A 164 20.21 -10.48 -3.44
N ASN A 165 19.14 -10.97 -2.81
CA ASN A 165 18.75 -12.38 -2.83
C ASN A 165 17.33 -12.65 -3.34
N LEU A 166 16.46 -11.63 -3.45
CA LEU A 166 15.08 -11.77 -3.85
C LEU A 166 14.82 -11.03 -5.17
N HIS A 167 13.77 -11.43 -5.87
CA HIS A 167 13.31 -10.75 -7.06
C HIS A 167 12.43 -9.55 -6.68
N LEU A 168 12.86 -8.36 -7.09
CA LEU A 168 12.09 -7.14 -6.90
C LEU A 168 10.87 -7.15 -7.83
N LEU A 169 9.67 -7.13 -7.25
CA LEU A 169 8.42 -7.03 -8.00
C LEU A 169 8.12 -5.57 -8.36
N PHE A 170 8.07 -4.70 -7.35
CA PHE A 170 7.80 -3.27 -7.53
C PHE A 170 8.27 -2.46 -6.32
N GLN A 171 8.21 -1.14 -6.46
CA GLN A 171 8.37 -0.19 -5.37
C GLN A 171 7.12 0.69 -5.29
N HIS A 172 6.62 0.90 -4.07
CA HIS A 172 5.53 1.83 -3.78
C HIS A 172 5.98 2.78 -2.66
N CYS A 173 5.93 4.08 -2.90
CA CYS A 173 6.55 5.07 -2.01
C CYS A 173 8.01 4.69 -1.67
N ASP A 174 8.34 4.66 -0.38
CA ASP A 174 9.68 4.32 0.10
C ASP A 174 9.80 2.82 0.49
N THR A 175 8.91 1.97 -0.01
CA THR A 175 8.90 0.53 0.27
C THR A 175 9.07 -0.29 -0.99
N ARG A 176 9.98 -1.25 -0.98
CA ARG A 176 10.20 -2.24 -2.04
C ARG A 176 9.55 -3.55 -1.66
N PHE A 177 8.94 -4.21 -2.64
CA PHE A 177 8.22 -5.47 -2.48
C PHE A 177 8.86 -6.55 -3.34
N TYR A 178 8.98 -7.79 -2.79
CA TYR A 178 9.72 -8.89 -3.39
C TYR A 178 8.96 -10.22 -3.25
N ASP A 179 9.36 -11.21 -4.09
CA ASP A 179 8.96 -12.62 -4.01
C ASP A 179 10.15 -13.59 -3.80
#